data_d08da039dfc17a2e2ba473467edc3a72
#
_entry.id   d08da039dfc17a2e2ba473467edc3a72
#
_cell.length_a   1.000
_cell.length_b   1.000
_cell.length_c   1.000
_cell.angle_alpha   90.00
_cell.angle_beta   90.00
_cell.angle_gamma   90.00
#
_symmetry.space_group_name_H-M   'P 1'
#
loop_
_entity.id
_entity.type
_entity.pdbx_description
1 polymer ?
#
loop_
_entity_poly.entity_id
_entity_poly.type
_entity_poly.pdbx_seq_one_letter_code
_entity_poly.pdbx_strand_id
1 'polypeptide(L)'
;MPSVRKSYDEELLQLDTLLARMGHEAGAAIESALTALRNDDIELARSVVARDSQIDASEHEIEHRCLQLLLRQQPVASDLRKVSTALKMVTDVERIGDQASDIAELVLHLHAKSTDAVGVLEDILKMGDDVLKMVNVLVYNSQPMLCGILPKHHALGLDTAAFPL
;
A
#
# COMPACT_ATOMS: atom_id res chain seq x y z
N MET A 1 -26.58 20.74 -13.81
CA MET A 1 -26.20 19.32 -13.66
C MET A 1 -24.75 19.17 -14.06
N PRO A 2 -23.87 18.56 -13.26
CA PRO A 2 -22.52 18.26 -13.72
C PRO A 2 -22.59 17.35 -14.95
N SER A 3 -21.70 17.54 -15.93
CA SER A 3 -21.66 16.65 -17.10
C SER A 3 -21.26 15.24 -16.64
N VAL A 4 -21.77 14.20 -17.31
CA VAL A 4 -21.45 12.78 -17.02
C VAL A 4 -19.92 12.58 -16.93
N ARG A 5 -19.17 13.29 -17.77
CA ARG A 5 -17.69 13.26 -17.77
C ARG A 5 -17.08 13.80 -16.46
N LYS A 6 -17.63 14.90 -15.92
CA LYS A 6 -17.13 15.47 -14.67
C LYS A 6 -17.33 14.53 -13.49
N SER A 7 -18.47 13.85 -13.43
CA SER A 7 -18.74 12.83 -12.40
C SER A 7 -17.76 11.66 -12.50
N TYR A 8 -17.41 11.24 -13.73
CA TYR A 8 -16.46 10.15 -13.95
C TYR A 8 -15.03 10.53 -13.50
N ASP A 9 -14.60 11.73 -13.82
CA ASP A 9 -13.28 12.24 -13.42
C ASP A 9 -13.17 12.35 -11.89
N GLU A 10 -14.26 12.73 -11.20
CA GLU A 10 -14.34 12.75 -9.75
C GLU A 10 -14.26 11.33 -9.14
N GLU A 11 -14.91 10.33 -9.75
CA GLU A 11 -14.84 8.93 -9.30
C GLU A 11 -13.44 8.34 -9.52
N LEU A 12 -12.76 8.67 -10.62
CA LEU A 12 -11.37 8.28 -10.84
C LEU A 12 -10.43 8.89 -9.78
N LEU A 13 -10.62 10.15 -9.42
CA LEU A 13 -9.81 10.80 -8.39
C LEU A 13 -10.03 10.16 -7.00
N GLN A 14 -11.27 9.75 -6.70
CA GLN A 14 -11.55 9.01 -5.47
C GLN A 14 -10.85 7.64 -5.46
N LEU A 15 -10.85 6.94 -6.59
CA LEU A 15 -10.15 5.66 -6.73
C LEU A 15 -8.65 5.81 -6.44
N ASP A 16 -8.02 6.88 -6.97
CA ASP A 16 -6.63 7.21 -6.71
C ASP A 16 -6.35 7.42 -5.24
N THR A 17 -7.21 8.21 -4.60
CA THR A 17 -7.07 8.53 -3.18
C THR A 17 -7.17 7.27 -2.32
N LEU A 18 -8.08 6.36 -2.65
CA LEU A 18 -8.23 5.08 -1.94
C LEU A 18 -7.01 4.18 -2.12
N LEU A 19 -6.51 4.05 -3.34
CA LEU A 19 -5.33 3.23 -3.63
C LEU A 19 -4.07 3.78 -2.94
N ALA A 20 -3.88 5.11 -2.95
CA ALA A 20 -2.78 5.74 -2.24
C ALA A 20 -2.87 5.51 -0.72
N ARG A 21 -4.08 5.63 -0.14
CA ARG A 21 -4.31 5.36 1.28
C ARG A 21 -3.97 3.92 1.64
N MET A 22 -4.47 2.95 0.87
CA MET A 22 -4.17 1.53 1.08
C MET A 22 -2.68 1.24 0.99
N GLY A 23 -1.97 1.85 0.03
CA GLY A 23 -0.52 1.74 -0.09
C GLY A 23 0.23 2.27 1.14
N HIS A 24 -0.22 3.40 1.72
CA HIS A 24 0.33 3.92 2.97
C HIS A 24 0.04 2.99 4.15
N GLU A 25 -1.15 2.41 4.23
CA GLU A 25 -1.54 1.46 5.28
C GLU A 25 -0.68 0.19 5.21
N ALA A 26 -0.46 -0.38 4.02
CA ALA A 26 0.42 -1.52 3.82
C ALA A 26 1.89 -1.20 4.16
N GLY A 27 2.39 -0.03 3.76
CA GLY A 27 3.73 0.43 4.13
C GLY A 27 3.91 0.58 5.64
N ALA A 28 2.93 1.16 6.33
CA ALA A 28 2.95 1.30 7.78
C ALA A 28 2.85 -0.06 8.49
N ALA A 29 2.14 -1.03 7.92
CA ALA A 29 2.08 -2.40 8.44
C ALA A 29 3.45 -3.09 8.38
N ILE A 30 4.16 -3.02 7.24
CA ILE A 30 5.54 -3.53 7.10
C ILE A 30 6.49 -2.87 8.11
N GLU A 31 6.47 -1.53 8.22
CA GLU A 31 7.33 -0.79 9.17
C GLU A 31 7.07 -1.22 10.61
N SER A 32 5.80 -1.39 10.97
CA SER A 32 5.39 -1.85 12.30
C SER A 32 5.82 -3.30 12.56
N ALA A 33 5.67 -4.20 11.59
CA ALA A 33 6.10 -5.60 11.68
C ALA A 33 7.62 -5.72 11.86
N LEU A 34 8.41 -4.97 11.08
CA LEU A 34 9.87 -4.93 11.23
C LEU A 34 10.31 -4.32 12.57
N THR A 35 9.59 -3.31 13.05
CA THR A 35 9.85 -2.71 14.37
C THR A 35 9.54 -3.70 15.48
N ALA A 36 8.43 -4.42 15.38
CA ALA A 36 8.07 -5.49 16.32
C ALA A 36 9.14 -6.60 16.32
N LEU A 37 9.61 -7.02 15.15
CA LEU A 37 10.65 -8.02 15.00
C LEU A 37 11.99 -7.56 15.61
N ARG A 38 12.38 -6.28 15.38
CA ARG A 38 13.63 -5.71 15.91
C ARG A 38 13.65 -5.60 17.42
N ASN A 39 12.51 -5.27 18.03
CA ASN A 39 12.38 -4.97 19.44
C ASN A 39 11.76 -6.12 20.27
N ASP A 40 11.40 -7.23 19.65
CA ASP A 40 10.62 -8.34 20.24
C ASP A 40 9.31 -7.81 20.88
N ASP A 41 8.64 -6.85 20.19
CA ASP A 41 7.44 -6.19 20.69
C ASP A 41 6.18 -6.97 20.28
N ILE A 42 5.71 -7.79 21.22
CA ILE A 42 4.56 -8.67 21.04
C ILE A 42 3.25 -7.90 20.85
N GLU A 43 3.07 -6.79 21.56
CA GLU A 43 1.83 -6.02 21.48
C GLU A 43 1.74 -5.31 20.12
N LEU A 44 2.87 -4.78 19.63
CA LEU A 44 2.94 -4.22 18.29
C LEU A 44 2.68 -5.29 17.21
N ALA A 45 3.28 -6.48 17.34
CA ALA A 45 3.04 -7.59 16.44
C ALA A 45 1.55 -7.97 16.38
N ARG A 46 0.90 -8.12 17.54
CA ARG A 46 -0.56 -8.39 17.60
C ARG A 46 -1.39 -7.29 16.93
N SER A 47 -0.98 -6.03 17.07
CA SER A 47 -1.67 -4.92 16.45
C SER A 47 -1.57 -4.94 14.93
N VAL A 48 -0.45 -5.40 14.37
CA VAL A 48 -0.28 -5.56 12.92
C VAL A 48 -1.22 -6.64 12.40
N VAL A 49 -1.20 -7.84 12.99
CA VAL A 49 -2.11 -8.93 12.61
C VAL A 49 -3.59 -8.50 12.69
N ALA A 50 -3.96 -7.78 13.74
CA ALA A 50 -5.35 -7.33 13.91
C ALA A 50 -5.79 -6.28 12.86
N ARG A 51 -4.87 -5.54 12.24
CA ARG A 51 -5.17 -4.53 11.22
C ARG A 51 -5.25 -5.06 9.80
N ASP A 52 -4.79 -6.26 9.57
CA ASP A 52 -4.76 -6.92 8.27
C ASP A 52 -6.13 -6.88 7.57
N SER A 53 -7.18 -7.24 8.27
CA SER A 53 -8.56 -7.18 7.77
C SER A 53 -9.02 -5.78 7.29
N GLN A 54 -8.33 -4.70 7.67
CA GLN A 54 -8.63 -3.36 7.18
C GLN A 54 -8.05 -3.14 5.78
N ILE A 55 -6.90 -3.74 5.48
CA ILE A 55 -6.27 -3.74 4.16
C ILE A 55 -7.13 -4.55 3.20
N ASP A 56 -7.60 -5.73 3.61
CA ASP A 56 -8.54 -6.57 2.84
C ASP A 56 -9.83 -5.83 2.50
N ALA A 57 -10.40 -5.15 3.49
CA ALA A 57 -11.61 -4.36 3.28
C ALA A 57 -11.38 -3.21 2.28
N SER A 58 -10.19 -2.59 2.30
CA SER A 58 -9.80 -1.55 1.34
C SER A 58 -9.62 -2.11 -0.07
N GLU A 59 -9.02 -3.31 -0.20
CA GLU A 59 -8.95 -4.03 -1.48
C GLU A 59 -10.34 -4.22 -2.07
N HIS A 60 -11.24 -4.85 -1.34
CA HIS A 60 -12.60 -5.13 -1.79
C HIS A 60 -13.37 -3.86 -2.19
N GLU A 61 -13.20 -2.75 -1.44
CA GLU A 61 -13.82 -1.47 -1.78
C GLU A 61 -13.29 -0.93 -3.11
N ILE A 62 -11.97 -0.97 -3.33
CA ILE A 62 -11.32 -0.49 -4.54
C ILE A 62 -11.73 -1.34 -5.75
N GLU A 63 -11.70 -2.66 -5.63
CA GLU A 63 -12.16 -3.57 -6.68
C GLU A 63 -13.61 -3.30 -7.08
N HIS A 64 -14.50 -3.19 -6.10
CA HIS A 64 -15.91 -2.90 -6.35
C HIS A 64 -16.09 -1.56 -7.09
N ARG A 65 -15.37 -0.52 -6.72
CA ARG A 65 -15.40 0.78 -7.42
C ARG A 65 -14.86 0.69 -8.84
N CYS A 66 -13.77 -0.06 -9.07
CA CYS A 66 -13.24 -0.32 -10.40
C CYS A 66 -14.29 -0.99 -11.29
N LEU A 67 -14.96 -2.03 -10.81
CA LEU A 67 -16.02 -2.72 -11.53
C LEU A 67 -17.22 -1.81 -11.82
N GLN A 68 -17.61 -0.96 -10.86
CA GLN A 68 -18.69 0.01 -11.09
C GLN A 68 -18.33 1.03 -12.19
N LEU A 69 -17.09 1.53 -12.21
CA LEU A 69 -16.60 2.43 -13.24
C LEU A 69 -16.64 1.79 -14.63
N LEU A 70 -16.26 0.52 -14.74
CA LEU A 70 -16.29 -0.23 -15.99
C LEU A 70 -17.73 -0.46 -16.49
N LEU A 71 -18.66 -0.75 -15.58
CA LEU A 71 -20.04 -1.07 -15.94
C LEU A 71 -20.88 0.15 -16.30
N ARG A 72 -20.67 1.27 -15.60
CA ARG A 72 -21.56 2.44 -15.72
C ARG A 72 -21.23 3.38 -16.86
N GLN A 73 -19.99 3.44 -17.31
CA GLN A 73 -19.53 4.58 -18.08
C GLN A 73 -18.74 4.26 -19.35
N GLN A 74 -18.76 3.08 -19.91
CA GLN A 74 -18.05 2.74 -21.17
C GLN A 74 -16.74 3.54 -21.31
N PRO A 75 -15.72 3.30 -20.47
CA PRO A 75 -14.54 4.13 -20.41
C PRO A 75 -13.79 4.15 -21.74
N VAL A 76 -13.28 5.31 -22.15
CA VAL A 76 -12.39 5.40 -23.30
C VAL A 76 -11.05 4.72 -23.01
N ALA A 77 -10.26 4.39 -24.03
CA ALA A 77 -9.07 3.55 -23.91
C ALA A 77 -8.08 4.00 -22.81
N SER A 78 -7.93 5.32 -22.59
CA SER A 78 -7.07 5.86 -21.52
C SER A 78 -7.61 5.55 -20.12
N ASP A 79 -8.91 5.70 -19.94
CA ASP A 79 -9.56 5.50 -18.64
C ASP A 79 -9.68 4.01 -18.30
N LEU A 80 -9.95 3.17 -19.32
CA LEU A 80 -9.92 1.72 -19.17
C LEU A 80 -8.53 1.25 -18.70
N ARG A 81 -7.45 1.83 -19.23
CA ARG A 81 -6.09 1.50 -18.81
C ARG A 81 -5.85 1.87 -17.34
N LYS A 82 -6.32 3.04 -16.89
CA LYS A 82 -6.21 3.47 -15.49
C LYS A 82 -6.92 2.49 -14.55
N VAL A 83 -8.19 2.17 -14.82
CA VAL A 83 -8.96 1.25 -13.99
C VAL A 83 -8.33 -0.15 -13.98
N SER A 84 -7.87 -0.65 -15.13
CA SER A 84 -7.18 -1.95 -15.22
C SER A 84 -5.86 -1.95 -14.45
N THR A 85 -5.12 -0.84 -14.43
CA THR A 85 -3.90 -0.70 -13.64
C THR A 85 -4.22 -0.70 -12.15
N ALA A 86 -5.24 0.04 -11.72
CA ALA A 86 -5.69 0.06 -10.33
C ALA A 86 -6.06 -1.33 -9.81
N LEU A 87 -6.81 -2.12 -10.62
CA LEU A 87 -7.17 -3.51 -10.29
C LEU A 87 -5.95 -4.43 -10.08
N LYS A 88 -4.88 -4.22 -10.83
CA LYS A 88 -3.64 -4.99 -10.63
C LYS A 88 -2.88 -4.53 -9.40
N MET A 89 -2.79 -3.21 -9.21
CA MET A 89 -2.04 -2.63 -8.09
C MET A 89 -2.69 -2.95 -6.75
N VAL A 90 -4.01 -2.97 -6.67
CA VAL A 90 -4.71 -3.21 -5.40
C VAL A 90 -4.38 -4.59 -4.84
N THR A 91 -4.38 -5.62 -5.67
CA THR A 91 -4.02 -6.99 -5.26
C THR A 91 -2.54 -7.09 -4.87
N ASP A 92 -1.64 -6.40 -5.57
CA ASP A 92 -0.22 -6.40 -5.20
C ASP A 92 0.01 -5.66 -3.87
N VAL A 93 -0.75 -4.61 -3.57
CA VAL A 93 -0.68 -3.86 -2.29
C VAL A 93 -1.26 -4.68 -1.14
N GLU A 94 -2.36 -5.40 -1.34
CA GLU A 94 -2.92 -6.33 -0.35
C GLU A 94 -1.88 -7.39 0.03
N ARG A 95 -1.24 -8.03 -0.96
CA ARG A 95 -0.18 -9.03 -0.70
C ARG A 95 1.00 -8.47 0.11
N ILE A 96 1.31 -7.18 -0.02
CA ILE A 96 2.30 -6.53 0.83
C ILE A 96 1.79 -6.44 2.28
N GLY A 97 0.51 -6.16 2.48
CA GLY A 97 -0.16 -6.19 3.80
C GLY A 97 -0.10 -7.57 4.43
N ASP A 98 -0.48 -8.61 3.67
CA ASP A 98 -0.40 -10.01 4.10
C ASP A 98 1.01 -10.38 4.57
N GLN A 99 2.04 -10.02 3.82
CA GLN A 99 3.43 -10.29 4.22
C GLN A 99 3.83 -9.55 5.50
N ALA A 100 3.28 -8.37 5.77
CA ALA A 100 3.50 -7.68 7.04
C ALA A 100 2.85 -8.44 8.20
N SER A 101 1.64 -8.96 8.00
CA SER A 101 0.92 -9.81 8.95
C SER A 101 1.70 -11.11 9.23
N ASP A 102 2.18 -11.79 8.18
CA ASP A 102 3.00 -13.00 8.30
C ASP A 102 4.29 -12.76 9.12
N ILE A 103 4.99 -11.63 8.88
CA ILE A 103 6.18 -11.24 9.67
C ILE A 103 5.80 -11.04 11.13
N ALA A 104 4.68 -10.36 11.40
CA ALA A 104 4.21 -10.13 12.77
C ALA A 104 3.83 -11.45 13.47
N GLU A 105 3.19 -12.39 12.78
CA GLU A 105 2.90 -13.72 13.31
C GLU A 105 4.19 -14.49 13.64
N LEU A 106 5.23 -14.38 12.81
CA LEU A 106 6.54 -14.96 13.10
C LEU A 106 7.13 -14.41 14.39
N VAL A 107 7.00 -13.11 14.69
CA VAL A 107 7.44 -12.52 15.96
C VAL A 107 6.76 -13.21 17.13
N LEU A 108 5.43 -13.38 17.05
CA LEU A 108 4.66 -14.06 18.10
C LEU A 108 5.11 -15.52 18.31
N HIS A 109 5.43 -16.23 17.23
CA HIS A 109 5.89 -17.61 17.28
C HIS A 109 7.33 -17.73 17.81
N LEU A 110 8.25 -16.84 17.43
CA LEU A 110 9.65 -16.84 17.89
C LEU A 110 9.74 -16.52 19.37
N HIS A 111 9.01 -15.51 19.83
CA HIS A 111 8.94 -15.18 21.25
C HIS A 111 8.48 -16.37 22.11
N ALA A 112 7.47 -17.10 21.65
CA ALA A 112 6.95 -18.27 22.34
C ALA A 112 7.97 -19.43 22.44
N LYS A 113 8.98 -19.48 21.55
CA LYS A 113 9.96 -20.58 21.46
C LYS A 113 11.33 -20.25 22.04
N SER A 114 11.60 -19.02 22.49
CA SER A 114 12.92 -18.57 22.98
C SER A 114 14.07 -18.96 22.05
N THR A 115 13.95 -18.71 20.76
CA THR A 115 14.91 -19.19 19.76
C THR A 115 15.99 -18.14 19.53
N ASP A 116 17.27 -18.50 19.71
CA ASP A 116 18.43 -17.66 19.37
C ASP A 116 18.62 -17.60 17.84
N ALA A 117 17.96 -16.66 17.17
CA ALA A 117 18.04 -16.46 15.72
C ALA A 117 18.84 -15.21 15.32
N VAL A 118 19.75 -14.74 16.16
CA VAL A 118 20.40 -13.41 16.05
C VAL A 118 21.10 -13.18 14.70
N GLY A 119 21.75 -14.20 14.12
CA GLY A 119 22.51 -14.02 12.87
C GLY A 119 21.64 -13.88 11.62
N VAL A 120 20.46 -14.48 11.59
CA VAL A 120 19.52 -14.42 10.45
C VAL A 120 18.64 -13.18 10.54
N LEU A 121 18.41 -12.66 11.74
CA LEU A 121 17.54 -11.53 11.99
C LEU A 121 18.03 -10.24 11.30
N GLU A 122 19.33 -9.99 11.31
CA GLU A 122 19.92 -8.80 10.70
C GLU A 122 19.73 -8.76 9.17
N ASP A 123 19.88 -9.91 8.50
CA ASP A 123 19.64 -10.03 7.06
C ASP A 123 18.16 -9.83 6.72
N ILE A 124 17.24 -10.39 7.52
CA ILE A 124 15.79 -10.22 7.34
C ILE A 124 15.41 -8.74 7.51
N LEU A 125 15.93 -8.06 8.53
CA LEU A 125 15.65 -6.64 8.76
C LEU A 125 16.15 -5.78 7.61
N LYS A 126 17.33 -6.07 7.07
CA LYS A 126 17.87 -5.34 5.92
C LYS A 126 17.02 -5.54 4.66
N MET A 127 16.57 -6.77 4.40
CA MET A 127 15.65 -7.06 3.30
C MET A 127 14.33 -6.29 3.48
N GLY A 128 13.80 -6.25 4.69
CA GLY A 128 12.60 -5.49 5.02
C GLY A 128 12.75 -3.98 4.80
N ASP A 129 13.87 -3.40 5.19
CA ASP A 129 14.17 -1.98 4.94
C ASP A 129 14.24 -1.67 3.43
N ASP A 130 14.74 -2.59 2.61
CA ASP A 130 14.76 -2.44 1.16
C ASP A 130 13.35 -2.56 0.55
N VAL A 131 12.52 -3.47 1.04
CA VAL A 131 11.09 -3.57 0.64
C VAL A 131 10.34 -2.28 0.98
N LEU A 132 10.55 -1.71 2.18
CA LEU A 132 9.94 -0.42 2.56
C LEU A 132 10.29 0.71 1.60
N LYS A 133 11.54 0.81 1.17
CA LYS A 133 11.95 1.79 0.15
C LYS A 133 11.20 1.59 -1.16
N MET A 134 11.04 0.33 -1.61
CA MET A 134 10.30 0.00 -2.84
C MET A 134 8.82 0.36 -2.72
N VAL A 135 8.17 0.05 -1.61
CA VAL A 135 6.76 0.38 -1.35
C VAL A 135 6.56 1.89 -1.34
N ASN A 136 7.43 2.64 -0.67
CA ASN A 136 7.37 4.10 -0.65
C ASN A 136 7.51 4.72 -2.04
N VAL A 137 8.41 4.20 -2.87
CA VAL A 137 8.56 4.63 -4.27
C VAL A 137 7.30 4.31 -5.08
N LEU A 138 6.71 3.13 -4.89
CA LEU A 138 5.47 2.74 -5.57
C LEU A 138 4.32 3.66 -5.19
N VAL A 139 4.11 3.91 -3.91
CA VAL A 139 3.04 4.81 -3.41
C VAL A 139 3.26 6.24 -3.92
N TYR A 140 4.50 6.75 -3.87
CA TYR A 140 4.83 8.08 -4.37
C TYR A 140 4.59 8.22 -5.87
N ASN A 141 4.99 7.24 -6.68
CA ASN A 141 4.84 7.28 -8.13
C ASN A 141 3.43 6.93 -8.61
N SER A 142 2.60 6.26 -7.81
CA SER A 142 1.20 5.99 -8.16
C SER A 142 0.33 7.24 -8.13
N GLN A 143 0.70 8.26 -7.37
CA GLN A 143 -0.04 9.53 -7.32
C GLN A 143 -0.18 10.26 -8.66
N PRO A 144 0.80 10.29 -9.58
CA PRO A 144 0.62 10.92 -10.89
C PRO A 144 0.05 10.01 -11.98
N MET A 145 0.01 8.70 -11.80
CA MET A 145 -0.49 7.79 -12.84
C MET A 145 -1.99 7.91 -13.08
N LEU A 146 -2.72 8.33 -12.08
CA LEU A 146 -4.15 8.54 -12.14
C LEU A 146 -4.47 10.05 -12.25
N CYS A 147 -3.64 10.93 -11.71
CA CYS A 147 -3.86 12.36 -11.68
C CYS A 147 -3.03 13.12 -12.74
N GLY A 148 -3.45 13.04 -14.01
CA GLY A 148 -2.94 13.95 -15.05
C GLY A 148 -3.40 15.42 -14.86
N ILE A 149 -3.86 15.83 -13.66
CA ILE A 149 -4.56 17.12 -13.45
C ILE A 149 -4.02 17.91 -12.25
N LEU A 150 -3.09 17.39 -11.43
CA LEU A 150 -2.55 18.21 -10.34
C LEU A 150 -1.18 18.78 -10.68
N PRO A 151 -0.97 20.10 -10.43
CA PRO A 151 0.31 20.74 -10.67
C PRO A 151 1.39 20.12 -9.77
N LYS A 152 2.51 19.78 -10.39
CA LYS A 152 3.75 19.40 -9.72
C LYS A 152 4.07 20.45 -8.66
N HIS A 153 4.39 19.98 -7.47
CA HIS A 153 4.92 20.72 -6.33
C HIS A 153 3.93 21.20 -5.27
N HIS A 154 4.27 20.81 -4.07
CA HIS A 154 3.84 21.20 -2.73
C HIS A 154 2.80 20.32 -2.05
N ALA A 155 3.26 19.27 -1.37
CA ALA A 155 2.70 18.93 -0.06
C ALA A 155 3.31 17.73 0.69
N LEU A 156 4.48 17.26 0.35
CA LEU A 156 5.22 16.36 1.26
C LEU A 156 6.68 16.78 1.24
N GLY A 157 7.17 17.32 2.35
CA GLY A 157 8.56 17.74 2.55
C GLY A 157 9.56 16.58 2.55
N LEU A 158 9.53 15.78 1.51
CA LEU A 158 10.54 14.77 1.24
C LEU A 158 11.60 15.39 0.33
N ASP A 159 12.73 15.63 0.92
CA ASP A 159 13.93 16.14 0.25
C ASP A 159 14.36 15.14 -0.84
N THR A 160 14.16 15.52 -2.10
CA THR A 160 14.55 14.72 -3.28
C THR A 160 16.05 14.57 -3.46
N ALA A 161 16.87 15.11 -2.54
CA ALA A 161 18.32 15.04 -2.55
C ALA A 161 18.90 13.68 -2.06
N ALA A 162 18.05 12.75 -1.59
CA ALA A 162 18.51 11.50 -0.99
C ALA A 162 18.59 10.30 -1.96
N PHE A 163 18.24 10.46 -3.25
CA PHE A 163 18.34 9.37 -4.23
C PHE A 163 19.17 9.81 -5.44
N PRO A 164 20.48 9.55 -5.49
CA PRO A 164 21.23 9.56 -6.74
C PRO A 164 20.83 8.32 -7.57
N LEU A 165 20.51 8.56 -8.84
CA LEU A 165 20.34 7.53 -9.87
C LEU A 165 21.64 6.73 -10.05
#